data_ec46bd119dc294f453a22bf8dcd24959
#
_entry.id   ec46bd119dc294f453a22bf8dcd24959
#
_cell.length_a   1.000
_cell.length_b   1.000
_cell.length_c   1.000
_cell.angle_alpha   90.00
_cell.angle_beta   90.00
_cell.angle_gamma   90.00
#
_symmetry.space_group_name_H-M   'P 1'
#
loop_
_entity.id
_entity.type
_entity.pdbx_description
1 polymer ?
#
loop_
_entity_poly.entity_id
_entity_poly.type
_entity_poly.pdbx_seq_one_letter_code
_entity_poly.pdbx_strand_id
1 'polypeptide(L)'
;FKQKTAYEIASCLVGSEMCIRDSYCTQMLGDLGAEIIKVERPGAGDDTRGFAPPYLKDDNGNETDLSAYYCGANRNKRSITINLSEKEGQDIIRKLLKNSDILVENFKTGTLAKYGLSYDDLKNEFPRLIFCSITGFGQTGPYASRPGYDGLIQAMGGVMALTGEPNGEPMKVGVPIGDLMAGMFASVGVLAAVRHQTETGKGQFIDIGMLDTHVAWLANQGMNYLSTDENPERLGNQHPNIVPYQVMPTSDGYIVLSIGNDPTFERFCELAGETKLLEDDRFKTNASRVSNREHVTKVLNEVTKRKTSNEWLSELEKAKIGCGPINNLSDVFNDPHVISRKMVMEMEHSKTGEKPLKLISNPIKMNETPVSYRYAPPLLGEHTNEILKAELNLNEDQIKSLKDKNIIWFK
;
A
#
# COMPACT_ATOMS: atom_id res chain seq x y z
N PHE A 1 2.58 35.66 -14.97
CA PHE A 1 3.16 34.38 -14.61
C PHE A 1 2.87 34.16 -13.13
N LYS A 2 1.79 33.45 -12.75
CA LYS A 2 1.64 32.89 -11.41
C LYS A 2 2.66 31.77 -11.32
N GLN A 3 3.61 31.93 -10.43
CA GLN A 3 4.51 30.85 -10.01
C GLN A 3 3.62 29.73 -9.45
N LYS A 4 3.54 28.60 -10.16
CA LYS A 4 2.89 27.40 -9.64
C LYS A 4 3.63 27.03 -8.35
N THR A 5 2.95 27.18 -7.23
CA THR A 5 3.48 26.72 -5.94
C THR A 5 3.58 25.20 -5.97
N ALA A 6 4.45 24.62 -5.16
CA ALA A 6 4.69 23.16 -5.06
C ALA A 6 3.41 22.32 -4.78
N TYR A 7 2.27 22.96 -4.61
CA TYR A 7 0.94 22.40 -4.40
C TYR A 7 0.16 22.05 -5.68
N GLU A 8 0.67 22.43 -6.87
CA GLU A 8 0.04 22.05 -8.14
C GLU A 8 0.69 20.80 -8.73
N ILE A 9 0.80 19.75 -7.93
CA ILE A 9 1.11 18.42 -8.46
C ILE A 9 -0.18 17.89 -9.09
N ALA A 10 -0.26 18.09 -10.41
CA ALA A 10 -1.00 17.32 -11.39
C ALA A 10 -2.45 16.88 -11.03
N SER A 11 -3.39 17.28 -11.85
CA SER A 11 -4.69 16.60 -11.96
C SER A 11 -4.45 15.16 -12.41
N CYS A 12 -4.82 14.21 -11.57
CA CYS A 12 -4.70 12.80 -11.85
C CYS A 12 -6.07 12.20 -12.14
N LEU A 13 -6.24 11.65 -13.33
CA LEU A 13 -7.42 10.91 -13.72
C LEU A 13 -7.20 9.42 -13.37
N VAL A 14 -8.11 8.82 -12.63
CA VAL A 14 -8.03 7.41 -12.22
C VAL A 14 -9.24 6.67 -12.74
N GLY A 15 -9.00 5.66 -13.59
CA GLY A 15 -10.02 4.70 -13.98
C GLY A 15 -9.82 3.40 -13.21
N SER A 16 -10.74 3.07 -12.31
CA SER A 16 -10.64 1.87 -11.48
C SER A 16 -11.70 0.86 -11.84
N GLU A 17 -11.30 -0.38 -12.04
CA GLU A 17 -12.24 -1.49 -12.13
C GLU A 17 -12.19 -2.48 -10.98
N MET A 18 -11.13 -2.61 -10.15
CA MET A 18 -11.15 -3.76 -9.22
C MET A 18 -10.13 -3.79 -8.07
N CYS A 19 -9.31 -2.77 -7.74
CA CYS A 19 -8.24 -3.04 -6.80
C CYS A 19 -7.79 -1.84 -5.96
N ILE A 20 -7.24 -2.14 -4.78
CA ILE A 20 -6.68 -1.13 -3.87
C ILE A 20 -5.39 -0.49 -4.41
N ARG A 21 -4.66 -1.10 -5.33
CA ARG A 21 -3.32 -0.68 -5.79
C ARG A 21 -3.27 0.71 -6.44
N ASP A 22 -4.15 0.97 -7.42
CA ASP A 22 -4.25 2.27 -8.06
C ASP A 22 -4.88 3.30 -7.12
N SER A 23 -5.87 2.85 -6.34
CA SER A 23 -6.50 3.65 -5.30
C SER A 23 -5.51 4.07 -4.22
N TYR A 24 -4.60 3.20 -3.80
CA TYR A 24 -3.56 3.51 -2.83
C TYR A 24 -2.50 4.45 -3.42
N CYS A 25 -2.06 4.22 -4.67
CA CYS A 25 -1.17 5.12 -5.39
C CYS A 25 -1.74 6.55 -5.41
N THR A 26 -2.97 6.70 -5.87
CA THR A 26 -3.61 8.00 -6.03
C THR A 26 -4.00 8.64 -4.71
N GLN A 27 -4.31 7.87 -3.67
CA GLN A 27 -4.45 8.41 -2.32
C GLN A 27 -3.12 9.00 -1.82
N MET A 28 -1.99 8.31 -2.02
CA MET A 28 -0.67 8.85 -1.66
C MET A 28 -0.35 10.14 -2.41
N LEU A 29 -0.58 10.18 -3.72
CA LEU A 29 -0.40 11.39 -4.52
C LEU A 29 -1.34 12.52 -4.05
N GLY A 30 -2.59 12.21 -3.73
CA GLY A 30 -3.56 13.16 -3.17
C GLY A 30 -3.13 13.72 -1.82
N ASP A 31 -2.59 12.90 -0.93
CA ASP A 31 -2.04 13.33 0.36
C ASP A 31 -0.83 14.27 0.17
N LEU A 32 -0.06 14.06 -0.90
CA LEU A 32 1.09 14.89 -1.28
C LEU A 32 0.69 16.14 -2.07
N GLY A 33 -0.61 16.40 -2.27
CA GLY A 33 -1.12 17.64 -2.83
C GLY A 33 -1.73 17.54 -4.24
N ALA A 34 -1.72 16.37 -4.88
CA ALA A 34 -2.34 16.20 -6.19
C ALA A 34 -3.88 16.33 -6.12
N GLU A 35 -4.49 16.94 -7.12
CA GLU A 35 -5.94 16.91 -7.32
C GLU A 35 -6.32 15.60 -8.02
N ILE A 36 -7.14 14.77 -7.37
CA ILE A 36 -7.51 13.44 -7.87
C ILE A 36 -8.97 13.43 -8.31
N ILE A 37 -9.19 13.13 -9.59
CA ILE A 37 -10.52 12.84 -10.14
C ILE A 37 -10.62 11.32 -10.31
N LYS A 38 -11.46 10.67 -9.51
CA LYS A 38 -11.73 9.24 -9.60
C LYS A 38 -12.89 8.99 -10.54
N VAL A 39 -12.60 8.36 -11.68
CA VAL A 39 -13.61 7.95 -12.66
C VAL A 39 -14.13 6.57 -12.32
N GLU A 40 -15.42 6.44 -12.15
CA GLU A 40 -16.08 5.20 -11.75
C GLU A 40 -17.20 4.82 -12.74
N ARG A 41 -17.56 3.54 -12.75
CA ARG A 41 -18.71 3.05 -13.54
C ARG A 41 -20.02 3.61 -12.99
N PRO A 42 -20.95 4.06 -13.84
CA PRO A 42 -22.29 4.43 -13.40
C PRO A 42 -22.99 3.28 -12.65
N GLY A 43 -23.62 3.59 -11.54
CA GLY A 43 -24.42 2.66 -10.72
C GLY A 43 -23.63 1.69 -9.85
N ALA A 44 -22.54 1.09 -10.35
CA ALA A 44 -21.75 0.10 -9.61
C ALA A 44 -20.54 0.70 -8.88
N GLY A 45 -19.85 1.63 -9.54
CA GLY A 45 -18.61 2.22 -9.01
C GLY A 45 -17.41 1.25 -9.01
N ASP A 46 -16.50 1.53 -8.10
CA ASP A 46 -15.33 0.73 -7.78
C ASP A 46 -15.76 -0.52 -7.00
N ASP A 47 -15.25 -1.69 -7.36
CA ASP A 47 -15.61 -2.96 -6.72
C ASP A 47 -15.28 -2.99 -5.22
N THR A 48 -14.28 -2.22 -4.77
CA THR A 48 -13.94 -2.10 -3.35
C THR A 48 -15.06 -1.49 -2.51
N ARG A 49 -16.03 -0.81 -3.12
CA ARG A 49 -17.24 -0.34 -2.43
C ARG A 49 -18.08 -1.49 -1.90
N GLY A 50 -18.01 -2.66 -2.56
CA GLY A 50 -18.69 -3.89 -2.15
C GLY A 50 -17.84 -4.82 -1.29
N PHE A 51 -16.57 -4.50 -1.02
CA PHE A 51 -15.70 -5.34 -0.19
C PHE A 51 -16.00 -5.14 1.30
N ALA A 52 -17.02 -5.79 1.78
CA ALA A 52 -17.53 -5.76 3.15
C ALA A 52 -18.14 -7.13 3.51
N PRO A 53 -18.36 -7.44 4.82
CA PRO A 53 -18.20 -6.58 5.98
C PRO A 53 -16.72 -6.30 6.33
N PRO A 54 -16.42 -5.25 7.13
CA PRO A 54 -17.35 -4.35 7.78
C PRO A 54 -17.77 -3.16 6.90
N TYR A 55 -19.03 -2.73 7.05
CA TYR A 55 -19.49 -1.41 6.62
C TYR A 55 -19.31 -0.40 7.75
N LEU A 56 -19.16 0.87 7.40
CA LEU A 56 -19.20 1.95 8.39
C LEU A 56 -20.59 2.07 8.99
N LYS A 57 -20.65 2.58 10.22
CA LYS A 57 -21.91 2.77 10.94
C LYS A 57 -22.24 4.25 11.03
N ASP A 58 -23.55 4.54 10.94
CA ASP A 58 -24.11 5.86 11.23
C ASP A 58 -24.15 6.16 12.74
N ASP A 59 -24.66 7.35 13.11
CA ASP A 59 -24.79 7.75 14.53
C ASP A 59 -25.66 6.82 15.35
N ASN A 60 -26.61 6.15 14.74
CA ASN A 60 -27.52 5.21 15.37
C ASN A 60 -26.93 3.79 15.50
N GLY A 61 -25.73 3.57 14.94
CA GLY A 61 -25.08 2.27 14.93
C GLY A 61 -25.53 1.34 13.79
N ASN A 62 -26.35 1.82 12.85
CA ASN A 62 -26.75 1.05 11.67
C ASN A 62 -25.64 1.01 10.64
N GLU A 63 -25.50 -0.10 9.93
CA GLU A 63 -24.56 -0.21 8.82
C GLU A 63 -24.97 0.70 7.66
N THR A 64 -24.01 1.40 7.11
CA THR A 64 -24.15 2.21 5.89
C THR A 64 -23.86 1.37 4.65
N ASP A 65 -23.91 1.99 3.45
CA ASP A 65 -23.45 1.42 2.19
C ASP A 65 -21.96 1.67 1.92
N LEU A 66 -21.19 2.12 2.91
CA LEU A 66 -19.80 2.53 2.78
C LEU A 66 -18.85 1.48 3.37
N SER A 67 -18.14 0.75 2.50
CA SER A 67 -17.16 -0.25 2.89
C SER A 67 -15.96 0.38 3.59
N ALA A 68 -15.55 -0.18 4.72
CA ALA A 68 -14.30 0.22 5.39
C ALA A 68 -13.06 -0.01 4.49
N TYR A 69 -13.10 -1.04 3.65
CA TYR A 69 -12.04 -1.32 2.68
C TYR A 69 -11.87 -0.17 1.66
N TYR A 70 -12.97 0.30 1.09
CA TYR A 70 -12.98 1.45 0.18
C TYR A 70 -12.44 2.71 0.86
N CYS A 71 -12.86 2.98 2.09
CA CYS A 71 -12.45 4.16 2.84
C CYS A 71 -10.94 4.19 3.11
N GLY A 72 -10.33 3.02 3.27
CA GLY A 72 -8.90 2.89 3.54
C GLY A 72 -7.97 3.44 2.44
N ALA A 73 -8.48 3.59 1.20
CA ALA A 73 -7.66 3.95 0.05
C ALA A 73 -8.23 5.09 -0.83
N ASN A 74 -9.29 5.80 -0.40
CA ASN A 74 -9.99 6.73 -1.30
C ASN A 74 -10.19 8.17 -0.76
N ARG A 75 -9.48 8.56 0.31
CA ARG A 75 -9.47 9.99 0.71
C ARG A 75 -8.74 10.86 -0.33
N ASN A 76 -8.96 12.15 -0.27
CA ASN A 76 -8.38 13.15 -1.18
C ASN A 76 -8.76 12.95 -2.65
N LYS A 77 -9.96 12.38 -2.92
CA LYS A 77 -10.46 12.16 -4.28
C LYS A 77 -11.82 12.80 -4.47
N ARG A 78 -12.08 13.28 -5.68
CA ARG A 78 -13.40 13.69 -6.17
C ARG A 78 -13.91 12.60 -7.11
N SER A 79 -15.08 12.01 -6.84
CA SER A 79 -15.67 10.94 -7.64
C SER A 79 -16.55 11.47 -8.74
N ILE A 80 -16.32 11.03 -9.97
CA ILE A 80 -17.19 11.21 -11.13
C ILE A 80 -17.56 9.86 -11.73
N THR A 81 -18.80 9.67 -12.16
CA THR A 81 -19.18 8.47 -12.90
C THR A 81 -19.24 8.73 -14.38
N ILE A 82 -18.61 7.84 -15.17
CA ILE A 82 -18.58 7.92 -16.64
C ILE A 82 -18.67 6.52 -17.23
N ASN A 83 -19.58 6.33 -18.19
CA ASN A 83 -19.68 5.10 -18.96
C ASN A 83 -18.66 5.10 -20.12
N LEU A 84 -17.55 4.40 -19.92
CA LEU A 84 -16.49 4.28 -20.92
C LEU A 84 -16.85 3.41 -22.13
N SER A 85 -17.93 2.65 -22.06
CA SER A 85 -18.41 1.84 -23.21
C SER A 85 -18.99 2.72 -24.31
N GLU A 86 -19.43 3.94 -23.96
CA GLU A 86 -20.07 4.87 -24.87
C GLU A 86 -19.09 5.91 -25.39
N LYS A 87 -19.21 6.27 -26.64
CA LYS A 87 -18.34 7.27 -27.29
C LYS A 87 -18.35 8.62 -26.58
N GLU A 88 -19.53 9.07 -26.14
CA GLU A 88 -19.68 10.31 -25.38
C GLU A 88 -18.91 10.28 -24.05
N GLY A 89 -18.86 9.12 -23.38
CA GLY A 89 -18.06 8.92 -22.17
C GLY A 89 -16.55 9.00 -22.45
N GLN A 90 -16.08 8.39 -23.54
CA GLN A 90 -14.69 8.46 -23.98
C GLN A 90 -14.28 9.90 -24.32
N ASP A 91 -15.18 10.67 -24.94
CA ASP A 91 -14.95 12.07 -25.29
C ASP A 91 -14.88 12.96 -24.03
N ILE A 92 -15.65 12.64 -22.98
CA ILE A 92 -15.54 13.31 -21.68
C ILE A 92 -14.15 13.05 -21.08
N ILE A 93 -13.66 11.80 -21.09
CA ILE A 93 -12.29 11.47 -20.60
C ILE A 93 -11.25 12.30 -21.36
N ARG A 94 -11.28 12.33 -22.70
CA ARG A 94 -10.32 13.12 -23.49
C ARG A 94 -10.37 14.61 -23.14
N LYS A 95 -11.56 15.15 -22.83
CA LYS A 95 -11.68 16.54 -22.39
C LYS A 95 -11.07 16.76 -21.00
N LEU A 96 -11.27 15.84 -20.05
CA LEU A 96 -10.64 15.91 -18.74
C LEU A 96 -9.11 15.81 -18.84
N LEU A 97 -8.59 14.96 -19.74
CA LEU A 97 -7.14 14.81 -19.96
C LEU A 97 -6.45 16.08 -20.45
N LYS A 98 -7.18 17.04 -21.07
CA LYS A 98 -6.60 18.34 -21.46
C LYS A 98 -6.07 19.14 -20.27
N ASN A 99 -6.68 18.94 -19.10
CA ASN A 99 -6.34 19.62 -17.86
C ASN A 99 -5.63 18.69 -16.86
N SER A 100 -5.29 17.45 -17.28
CA SER A 100 -4.66 16.46 -16.42
C SER A 100 -3.21 16.23 -16.84
N ASP A 101 -2.32 16.11 -15.86
CA ASP A 101 -0.90 15.78 -16.09
C ASP A 101 -0.64 14.28 -16.03
N ILE A 102 -1.49 13.53 -15.31
CA ILE A 102 -1.31 12.11 -15.03
C ILE A 102 -2.60 11.34 -15.29
N LEU A 103 -2.51 10.20 -15.93
CA LEU A 103 -3.54 9.17 -15.97
C LEU A 103 -3.02 7.91 -15.27
N VAL A 104 -3.71 7.45 -14.24
CA VAL A 104 -3.43 6.16 -13.57
C VAL A 104 -4.57 5.20 -13.89
N GLU A 105 -4.25 3.97 -14.30
CA GLU A 105 -5.25 2.96 -14.63
C GLU A 105 -4.80 1.57 -14.15
N ASN A 106 -5.78 0.68 -13.91
CA ASN A 106 -5.51 -0.71 -13.56
C ASN A 106 -6.42 -1.71 -14.30
N PHE A 107 -6.89 -1.31 -15.48
CA PHE A 107 -7.66 -2.20 -16.34
C PHE A 107 -6.85 -3.41 -16.79
N LYS A 108 -7.55 -4.47 -17.15
CA LYS A 108 -6.94 -5.60 -17.83
C LYS A 108 -6.25 -5.11 -19.11
N THR A 109 -5.04 -5.61 -19.36
CA THR A 109 -4.23 -5.28 -20.55
C THR A 109 -5.07 -5.30 -21.82
N GLY A 110 -5.00 -4.22 -22.60
CA GLY A 110 -5.73 -4.03 -23.85
C GLY A 110 -7.18 -3.52 -23.70
N THR A 111 -7.70 -3.33 -22.48
CA THR A 111 -9.06 -2.81 -22.29
C THR A 111 -9.20 -1.36 -22.75
N LEU A 112 -8.31 -0.49 -22.35
CA LEU A 112 -8.36 0.94 -22.76
C LEU A 112 -8.14 1.15 -24.25
N ALA A 113 -7.39 0.27 -24.91
CA ALA A 113 -7.24 0.31 -26.38
C ALA A 113 -8.59 0.12 -27.13
N LYS A 114 -9.52 -0.66 -26.56
CA LYS A 114 -10.88 -0.83 -27.14
C LYS A 114 -11.68 0.46 -27.12
N TYR A 115 -11.34 1.38 -26.20
CA TYR A 115 -12.00 2.66 -26.01
C TYR A 115 -11.22 3.81 -26.68
N GLY A 116 -10.08 3.52 -27.35
CA GLY A 116 -9.20 4.51 -27.90
C GLY A 116 -8.55 5.40 -26.84
N LEU A 117 -8.30 4.84 -25.66
CA LEU A 117 -7.75 5.52 -24.48
C LEU A 117 -6.44 4.87 -24.01
N SER A 118 -5.79 4.02 -24.82
CA SER A 118 -4.46 3.51 -24.50
C SER A 118 -3.40 4.60 -24.59
N TYR A 119 -2.21 4.33 -24.03
CA TYR A 119 -1.08 5.26 -24.16
C TYR A 119 -0.78 5.59 -25.62
N ASP A 120 -0.80 4.59 -26.52
CA ASP A 120 -0.54 4.80 -27.95
C ASP A 120 -1.60 5.68 -28.64
N ASP A 121 -2.85 5.59 -28.20
CA ASP A 121 -3.94 6.45 -28.70
C ASP A 121 -3.82 7.90 -28.21
N LEU A 122 -3.23 8.11 -27.01
CA LEU A 122 -3.23 9.41 -26.33
C LEU A 122 -1.92 10.18 -26.46
N LYS A 123 -0.77 9.51 -26.63
CA LYS A 123 0.57 10.12 -26.55
C LYS A 123 0.82 11.28 -27.53
N ASN A 124 0.21 11.24 -28.72
CA ASN A 124 0.37 12.30 -29.74
C ASN A 124 -0.55 13.50 -29.45
N GLU A 125 -1.74 13.25 -28.91
CA GLU A 125 -2.70 14.30 -28.54
C GLU A 125 -2.28 14.97 -27.21
N PHE A 126 -1.72 14.21 -26.29
CA PHE A 126 -1.30 14.64 -24.95
C PHE A 126 0.19 14.33 -24.68
N PRO A 127 1.13 14.99 -25.36
CA PRO A 127 2.57 14.65 -25.28
C PRO A 127 3.18 14.90 -23.89
N ARG A 128 2.50 15.64 -23.02
CA ARG A 128 2.90 15.87 -21.64
C ARG A 128 2.33 14.83 -20.67
N LEU A 129 1.36 14.02 -21.08
CA LEU A 129 0.65 13.11 -20.20
C LEU A 129 1.59 12.01 -19.66
N ILE A 130 1.62 11.86 -18.35
CA ILE A 130 2.21 10.72 -17.67
C ILE A 130 1.11 9.66 -17.58
N PHE A 131 1.35 8.51 -18.21
CA PHE A 131 0.41 7.39 -18.23
C PHE A 131 0.96 6.26 -17.38
N CYS A 132 0.34 5.99 -16.23
CA CYS A 132 0.75 4.92 -15.30
C CYS A 132 -0.26 3.77 -15.34
N SER A 133 0.18 2.62 -15.81
CA SER A 133 -0.61 1.38 -15.83
C SER A 133 -0.13 0.43 -14.73
N ILE A 134 -1.05 -0.04 -13.89
CA ILE A 134 -0.74 -0.94 -12.77
C ILE A 134 -1.51 -2.24 -12.98
N THR A 135 -0.82 -3.31 -13.40
CA THR A 135 -1.45 -4.59 -13.70
C THR A 135 -0.87 -5.74 -12.87
N GLY A 136 -1.44 -6.93 -12.99
CA GLY A 136 -0.91 -8.10 -12.29
C GLY A 136 0.49 -8.51 -12.74
N PHE A 137 0.76 -8.40 -14.05
CA PHE A 137 1.96 -8.99 -14.68
C PHE A 137 2.68 -8.06 -15.67
N GLY A 138 2.38 -6.75 -15.65
CA GLY A 138 2.88 -5.81 -16.64
C GLY A 138 2.13 -5.86 -17.97
N GLN A 139 2.48 -4.94 -18.87
CA GLN A 139 1.85 -4.81 -20.20
C GLN A 139 2.45 -5.77 -21.23
N THR A 140 3.58 -6.41 -20.91
CA THR A 140 4.33 -7.31 -21.82
C THR A 140 4.59 -8.65 -21.16
N GLY A 141 5.11 -9.60 -21.94
CA GLY A 141 5.47 -10.92 -21.43
C GLY A 141 4.33 -11.94 -21.48
N PRO A 142 4.63 -13.21 -21.13
CA PRO A 142 3.72 -14.33 -21.36
C PRO A 142 2.46 -14.30 -20.48
N TYR A 143 2.45 -13.51 -19.40
CA TYR A 143 1.33 -13.41 -18.45
C TYR A 143 0.55 -12.10 -18.54
N ALA A 144 0.90 -11.19 -19.44
CA ALA A 144 0.30 -9.85 -19.53
C ALA A 144 -1.25 -9.86 -19.62
N SER A 145 -1.84 -10.88 -20.26
CA SER A 145 -3.30 -10.99 -20.38
C SER A 145 -4.01 -11.66 -19.19
N ARG A 146 -3.24 -12.17 -18.20
CA ARG A 146 -3.79 -12.86 -17.02
C ARG A 146 -4.31 -11.88 -15.99
N PRO A 147 -5.40 -12.20 -15.26
CA PRO A 147 -5.82 -11.42 -14.11
C PRO A 147 -4.80 -11.58 -12.98
N GLY A 148 -4.47 -10.50 -12.29
CA GLY A 148 -3.58 -10.49 -11.13
C GLY A 148 -4.34 -10.00 -9.89
N TYR A 149 -4.42 -10.86 -8.88
CA TYR A 149 -4.96 -10.55 -7.56
C TYR A 149 -3.87 -10.71 -6.50
N ASP A 150 -3.93 -9.95 -5.43
CA ASP A 150 -2.92 -9.93 -4.37
C ASP A 150 -2.47 -11.32 -3.91
N GLY A 151 -3.39 -12.19 -3.53
CA GLY A 151 -3.05 -13.55 -3.06
C GLY A 151 -2.38 -14.42 -4.13
N LEU A 152 -2.77 -14.28 -5.41
CA LEU A 152 -2.13 -14.98 -6.52
C LEU A 152 -0.69 -14.47 -6.72
N ILE A 153 -0.50 -13.16 -6.65
CA ILE A 153 0.81 -12.54 -6.82
C ILE A 153 1.74 -12.90 -5.65
N GLN A 154 1.25 -12.92 -4.42
CA GLN A 154 2.03 -13.39 -3.26
C GLN A 154 2.50 -14.83 -3.44
N ALA A 155 1.64 -15.70 -4.01
CA ALA A 155 2.00 -17.09 -4.30
C ALA A 155 3.06 -17.19 -5.40
N MET A 156 2.83 -16.53 -6.54
CA MET A 156 3.71 -16.61 -7.70
C MET A 156 5.03 -15.84 -7.51
N GLY A 157 5.01 -14.77 -6.72
CA GLY A 157 6.17 -13.93 -6.43
C GLY A 157 7.08 -14.45 -5.31
N GLY A 158 6.83 -15.66 -4.78
CA GLY A 158 7.71 -16.34 -3.84
C GLY A 158 7.49 -16.00 -2.36
N VAL A 159 6.81 -14.89 -2.03
CA VAL A 159 6.61 -14.46 -0.63
C VAL A 159 5.88 -15.51 0.20
N MET A 160 4.84 -16.18 -0.36
CA MET A 160 4.15 -17.25 0.36
C MET A 160 5.04 -18.48 0.63
N ALA A 161 5.97 -18.79 -0.26
CA ALA A 161 6.91 -19.90 -0.05
C ALA A 161 7.87 -19.63 1.11
N LEU A 162 8.14 -18.37 1.41
CA LEU A 162 9.03 -17.91 2.49
C LEU A 162 8.30 -17.69 3.83
N THR A 163 6.98 -17.56 3.82
CA THR A 163 6.16 -17.16 4.97
C THR A 163 5.41 -18.34 5.54
N GLY A 164 5.47 -18.50 6.86
CA GLY A 164 4.81 -19.57 7.61
C GLY A 164 5.77 -20.44 8.41
N GLU A 165 5.23 -21.37 9.18
CA GLU A 165 6.00 -22.33 9.97
C GLU A 165 6.81 -23.26 9.05
N PRO A 166 8.00 -23.75 9.50
CA PRO A 166 8.90 -24.58 8.69
C PRO A 166 8.22 -25.78 8.03
N ASN A 167 7.39 -26.48 8.76
CA ASN A 167 6.67 -27.66 8.30
C ASN A 167 5.16 -27.41 8.07
N GLY A 168 4.75 -26.13 8.10
CA GLY A 168 3.38 -25.72 7.89
C GLY A 168 3.03 -25.42 6.43
N GLU A 169 1.81 -24.95 6.19
CA GLU A 169 1.38 -24.47 4.89
C GLU A 169 2.07 -23.15 4.51
N PRO A 170 2.33 -22.89 3.21
CA PRO A 170 2.72 -21.57 2.74
C PRO A 170 1.65 -20.52 3.09
N MET A 171 2.06 -19.41 3.70
CA MET A 171 1.13 -18.40 4.21
C MET A 171 1.29 -17.07 3.45
N LYS A 172 0.16 -16.43 3.14
CA LYS A 172 0.18 -15.04 2.66
C LYS A 172 0.38 -14.07 3.83
N VAL A 173 0.90 -12.89 3.55
CA VAL A 173 0.86 -11.76 4.48
C VAL A 173 -0.59 -11.35 4.74
N GLY A 174 -0.93 -10.99 5.97
CA GLY A 174 -2.30 -10.71 6.39
C GLY A 174 -2.96 -9.49 5.71
N VAL A 175 -2.16 -8.55 5.21
CA VAL A 175 -2.61 -7.39 4.45
C VAL A 175 -2.37 -7.61 2.94
N PRO A 176 -3.04 -6.87 2.03
CA PRO A 176 -2.86 -7.01 0.58
C PRO A 176 -1.53 -6.37 0.13
N ILE A 177 -0.42 -6.97 0.54
CA ILE A 177 0.92 -6.40 0.41
C ILE A 177 1.33 -6.21 -1.05
N GLY A 178 0.87 -7.06 -1.98
CA GLY A 178 1.12 -6.94 -3.39
C GLY A 178 0.51 -5.71 -4.01
N ASP A 179 -0.74 -5.44 -3.66
CA ASP A 179 -1.44 -4.24 -4.09
C ASP A 179 -0.79 -2.99 -3.50
N LEU A 180 -0.50 -2.99 -2.18
CA LEU A 180 0.11 -1.84 -1.51
C LEU A 180 1.48 -1.50 -2.09
N MET A 181 2.31 -2.51 -2.35
CA MET A 181 3.64 -2.31 -2.91
C MET A 181 3.57 -1.80 -4.35
N ALA A 182 2.70 -2.37 -5.18
CA ALA A 182 2.50 -1.88 -6.54
C ALA A 182 2.06 -0.40 -6.54
N GLY A 183 1.13 -0.03 -5.64
CA GLY A 183 0.72 1.37 -5.46
C GLY A 183 1.85 2.29 -5.02
N MET A 184 2.73 1.83 -4.12
CA MET A 184 3.90 2.61 -3.69
C MET A 184 4.92 2.78 -4.81
N PHE A 185 5.28 1.71 -5.54
CA PHE A 185 6.19 1.80 -6.69
C PHE A 185 5.61 2.70 -7.80
N ALA A 186 4.31 2.60 -8.05
CA ALA A 186 3.63 3.49 -8.98
C ALA A 186 3.74 4.96 -8.56
N SER A 187 3.53 5.26 -7.27
CA SER A 187 3.68 6.63 -6.75
C SER A 187 5.10 7.17 -6.94
N VAL A 188 6.13 6.35 -6.66
CA VAL A 188 7.53 6.71 -6.89
C VAL A 188 7.80 6.94 -8.39
N GLY A 189 7.32 6.04 -9.25
CA GLY A 189 7.44 6.17 -10.71
C GLY A 189 6.78 7.43 -11.23
N VAL A 190 5.57 7.74 -10.76
CA VAL A 190 4.84 8.96 -11.12
C VAL A 190 5.60 10.22 -10.69
N LEU A 191 6.09 10.29 -9.45
CA LEU A 191 6.87 11.44 -8.96
C LEU A 191 8.16 11.65 -9.75
N ALA A 192 8.85 10.57 -10.12
CA ALA A 192 10.02 10.63 -11.00
C ALA A 192 9.65 11.15 -12.40
N ALA A 193 8.51 10.70 -12.95
CA ALA A 193 8.01 11.15 -14.24
C ALA A 193 7.55 12.62 -14.22
N VAL A 194 6.95 13.09 -13.11
CA VAL A 194 6.61 14.52 -12.91
C VAL A 194 7.86 15.39 -12.96
N ARG A 195 8.95 14.96 -12.29
CA ARG A 195 10.23 15.67 -12.41
C ARG A 195 10.71 15.76 -13.86
N HIS A 196 10.73 14.62 -14.57
CA HIS A 196 11.08 14.61 -16.01
C HIS A 196 10.19 15.52 -16.84
N GLN A 197 8.87 15.46 -16.62
CA GLN A 197 7.88 16.31 -17.31
C GLN A 197 8.13 17.80 -17.03
N THR A 198 8.49 18.17 -15.81
CA THR A 198 8.80 19.55 -15.42
C THR A 198 10.04 20.05 -16.13
N GLU A 199 11.09 19.24 -16.26
CA GLU A 199 12.36 19.60 -16.88
C GLU A 199 12.28 19.63 -18.43
N THR A 200 11.49 18.72 -19.04
CA THR A 200 11.51 18.49 -20.50
C THR A 200 10.24 18.91 -21.21
N GLY A 201 9.14 19.08 -20.48
CA GLY A 201 7.81 19.29 -21.04
C GLY A 201 7.17 18.02 -21.62
N LYS A 202 7.75 16.83 -21.42
CA LYS A 202 7.27 15.56 -21.98
C LYS A 202 6.83 14.60 -20.87
N GLY A 203 5.67 13.98 -21.08
CA GLY A 203 5.22 12.83 -20.30
C GLY A 203 5.87 11.53 -20.73
N GLN A 204 5.45 10.43 -20.12
CA GLN A 204 5.93 9.08 -20.45
C GLN A 204 4.95 8.00 -19.99
N PHE A 205 5.16 6.79 -20.48
CA PHE A 205 4.47 5.60 -20.03
C PHE A 205 5.22 4.95 -18.86
N ILE A 206 4.46 4.54 -17.85
CA ILE A 206 4.95 3.80 -16.68
C ILE A 206 4.18 2.49 -16.62
N ASP A 207 4.87 1.37 -16.71
CA ASP A 207 4.32 0.02 -16.57
C ASP A 207 4.73 -0.57 -15.22
N ILE A 208 3.75 -0.89 -14.39
CA ILE A 208 3.94 -1.49 -13.06
C ILE A 208 3.25 -2.86 -13.04
N GLY A 209 4.07 -3.92 -13.05
CA GLY A 209 3.60 -5.29 -12.80
C GLY A 209 3.65 -5.60 -11.30
N MET A 210 2.54 -6.08 -10.72
CA MET A 210 2.55 -6.53 -9.32
C MET A 210 3.55 -7.65 -9.08
N LEU A 211 3.70 -8.57 -10.03
CA LEU A 211 4.69 -9.65 -9.91
C LEU A 211 6.11 -9.09 -9.86
N ASP A 212 6.42 -8.08 -10.68
CA ASP A 212 7.74 -7.46 -10.71
C ASP A 212 8.06 -6.78 -9.36
N THR A 213 7.07 -6.08 -8.79
CA THR A 213 7.22 -5.45 -7.48
C THR A 213 7.43 -6.48 -6.36
N HIS A 214 6.78 -7.66 -6.45
CA HIS A 214 6.99 -8.76 -5.52
C HIS A 214 8.38 -9.38 -5.63
N VAL A 215 8.87 -9.60 -6.86
CA VAL A 215 10.23 -10.11 -7.10
C VAL A 215 11.26 -9.13 -6.53
N ALA A 216 11.08 -7.83 -6.74
CA ALA A 216 11.93 -6.80 -6.16
C ALA A 216 11.93 -6.83 -4.61
N TRP A 217 10.85 -7.33 -4.00
CA TRP A 217 10.68 -7.42 -2.55
C TRP A 217 11.28 -8.66 -1.90
N LEU A 218 11.75 -9.63 -2.68
CA LEU A 218 12.44 -10.80 -2.15
C LEU A 218 13.75 -10.46 -1.42
N ALA A 219 14.31 -9.29 -1.70
CA ALA A 219 15.44 -8.69 -0.98
C ALA A 219 16.58 -9.69 -0.69
N ASN A 220 16.93 -9.88 0.59
CA ASN A 220 17.99 -10.80 1.02
C ASN A 220 17.69 -12.27 0.70
N GLN A 221 16.43 -12.70 0.75
CA GLN A 221 16.07 -14.09 0.42
C GLN A 221 16.24 -14.38 -1.08
N GLY A 222 15.85 -13.43 -1.93
CA GLY A 222 16.14 -13.51 -3.37
C GLY A 222 17.64 -13.57 -3.65
N MET A 223 18.44 -12.75 -2.93
CA MET A 223 19.91 -12.77 -3.05
C MET A 223 20.54 -14.06 -2.51
N ASN A 224 19.99 -14.64 -1.43
CA ASN A 224 20.43 -15.94 -0.95
C ASN A 224 20.28 -17.00 -2.07
N TYR A 225 19.07 -17.07 -2.69
CA TYR A 225 18.83 -17.99 -3.81
C TYR A 225 19.77 -17.74 -5.00
N LEU A 226 19.85 -16.50 -5.47
CA LEU A 226 20.68 -16.15 -6.65
C LEU A 226 22.18 -16.39 -6.43
N SER A 227 22.61 -16.48 -5.17
CA SER A 227 24.03 -16.72 -4.82
C SER A 227 24.37 -18.18 -4.64
N THR A 228 23.39 -19.05 -4.36
CA THR A 228 23.61 -20.44 -3.98
C THR A 228 22.88 -21.46 -4.88
N ASP A 229 21.88 -21.00 -5.64
CA ASP A 229 20.90 -21.84 -6.35
C ASP A 229 20.07 -22.77 -5.43
N GLU A 230 20.09 -22.51 -4.10
CA GLU A 230 19.36 -23.27 -3.10
C GLU A 230 18.08 -22.52 -2.67
N ASN A 231 16.93 -23.21 -2.74
CA ASN A 231 15.67 -22.61 -2.31
C ASN A 231 15.67 -22.38 -0.78
N PRO A 232 15.44 -21.15 -0.32
CA PRO A 232 15.30 -20.87 1.11
C PRO A 232 14.13 -21.64 1.72
N GLU A 233 14.34 -22.24 2.87
CA GLU A 233 13.27 -22.88 3.65
C GLU A 233 12.45 -21.83 4.43
N ARG A 234 11.22 -22.17 4.78
CA ARG A 234 10.45 -21.37 5.74
C ARG A 234 11.06 -21.52 7.12
N LEU A 235 11.27 -20.40 7.79
CA LEU A 235 11.90 -20.34 9.12
C LEU A 235 10.94 -19.83 10.21
N GLY A 236 9.64 -19.78 9.92
CA GLY A 236 8.68 -19.16 10.85
C GLY A 236 9.04 -17.71 11.12
N ASN A 237 9.29 -17.40 12.38
CA ASN A 237 9.66 -16.05 12.82
C ASN A 237 11.17 -15.79 12.85
N GLN A 238 12.00 -16.72 12.39
CA GLN A 238 13.46 -16.60 12.50
C GLN A 238 14.05 -15.86 11.29
N HIS A 239 15.00 -14.98 11.55
CA HIS A 239 15.74 -14.30 10.48
C HIS A 239 16.72 -15.27 9.80
N PRO A 240 16.82 -15.34 8.47
CA PRO A 240 17.64 -16.33 7.78
C PRO A 240 19.15 -16.20 8.06
N ASN A 241 19.64 -14.98 8.20
CA ASN A 241 21.08 -14.69 8.27
C ASN A 241 21.57 -14.16 9.64
N ILE A 242 20.67 -14.03 10.64
CA ILE A 242 20.99 -13.47 11.96
C ILE A 242 20.36 -14.30 13.06
N VAL A 243 21.15 -14.66 14.09
CA VAL A 243 20.68 -15.45 15.24
C VAL A 243 21.26 -14.88 16.55
N PRO A 244 20.40 -14.60 17.58
CA PRO A 244 18.95 -14.60 17.54
C PRO A 244 18.37 -13.32 16.95
N TYR A 245 17.45 -13.46 16.02
CA TYR A 245 16.53 -12.43 15.56
C TYR A 245 15.21 -13.12 15.26
N GLN A 246 14.30 -13.17 16.24
CA GLN A 246 13.09 -13.98 16.16
C GLN A 246 12.13 -13.70 17.31
N VAL A 247 10.97 -14.33 17.26
CA VAL A 247 10.06 -14.45 18.41
C VAL A 247 10.66 -15.42 19.43
N MET A 248 10.71 -15.00 20.70
CA MET A 248 11.21 -15.77 21.82
C MET A 248 10.10 -16.02 22.85
N PRO A 249 9.92 -17.23 23.37
CA PRO A 249 8.97 -17.50 24.45
C PRO A 249 9.46 -16.87 25.76
N THR A 250 8.52 -16.37 26.55
CA THR A 250 8.74 -15.89 27.92
C THR A 250 7.93 -16.75 28.90
N SER A 251 7.95 -16.45 30.19
CA SER A 251 7.15 -17.19 31.16
C SER A 251 5.64 -17.00 31.03
N ASP A 252 5.20 -15.90 30.36
CA ASP A 252 3.80 -15.48 30.24
C ASP A 252 3.35 -15.22 28.80
N GLY A 253 4.22 -15.42 27.80
CA GLY A 253 3.89 -15.16 26.40
C GLY A 253 5.10 -15.16 25.48
N TYR A 254 5.25 -14.08 24.70
CA TYR A 254 6.28 -13.96 23.69
C TYR A 254 6.77 -12.51 23.55
N ILE A 255 8.04 -12.37 23.18
CA ILE A 255 8.64 -11.10 22.74
C ILE A 255 9.37 -11.30 21.41
N VAL A 256 9.59 -10.23 20.65
CA VAL A 256 10.59 -10.24 19.58
C VAL A 256 11.93 -9.81 20.17
N LEU A 257 12.98 -10.59 19.90
CA LEU A 257 14.35 -10.29 20.26
C LEU A 257 15.18 -10.13 18.97
N SER A 258 15.88 -8.98 18.81
CA SER A 258 16.65 -8.65 17.61
C SER A 258 18.08 -8.33 17.98
N ILE A 259 18.99 -9.30 17.85
CA ILE A 259 20.41 -9.16 18.15
C ILE A 259 21.21 -9.19 16.84
N GLY A 260 21.54 -8.00 16.31
CA GLY A 260 22.11 -7.84 14.97
C GLY A 260 23.62 -8.05 14.86
N ASN A 261 24.37 -8.14 15.99
CA ASN A 261 25.82 -8.28 15.99
C ASN A 261 26.35 -8.92 17.27
N ASP A 262 27.63 -9.35 17.25
CA ASP A 262 28.25 -10.09 18.34
C ASP A 262 28.37 -9.27 19.64
N PRO A 263 28.76 -7.98 19.64
CA PRO A 263 28.77 -7.17 20.86
C PRO A 263 27.38 -7.03 21.52
N THR A 264 26.32 -7.04 20.74
CA THR A 264 24.95 -7.02 21.30
C THR A 264 24.59 -8.37 21.90
N PHE A 265 25.09 -9.46 21.32
CA PHE A 265 24.91 -10.79 21.88
C PHE A 265 25.66 -10.95 23.23
N GLU A 266 26.88 -10.43 23.34
CA GLU A 266 27.64 -10.40 24.60
C GLU A 266 26.84 -9.68 25.70
N ARG A 267 26.35 -8.45 25.41
CA ARG A 267 25.50 -7.72 26.38
C ARG A 267 24.23 -8.47 26.77
N PHE A 268 23.63 -9.21 25.83
CA PHE A 268 22.47 -10.05 26.14
C PHE A 268 22.86 -11.18 27.11
N CYS A 269 23.97 -11.88 26.87
CA CYS A 269 24.46 -12.93 27.76
C CYS A 269 24.79 -12.40 29.16
N GLU A 270 25.39 -11.22 29.27
CA GLU A 270 25.63 -10.57 30.55
C GLU A 270 24.33 -10.25 31.28
N LEU A 271 23.36 -9.62 30.60
CA LEU A 271 22.04 -9.29 31.14
C LEU A 271 21.27 -10.53 31.59
N ALA A 272 21.37 -11.62 30.84
CA ALA A 272 20.70 -12.87 31.11
C ALA A 272 21.40 -13.76 32.17
N GLY A 273 22.60 -13.38 32.59
CA GLY A 273 23.43 -14.18 33.50
C GLY A 273 24.02 -15.42 32.84
N GLU A 274 24.19 -15.42 31.55
CA GLU A 274 24.62 -16.56 30.71
C GLU A 274 25.98 -16.33 30.02
N THR A 275 26.92 -15.68 30.69
CA THR A 275 28.26 -15.38 30.14
C THR A 275 29.03 -16.62 29.69
N LYS A 276 28.74 -17.79 30.27
CA LYS A 276 29.33 -19.08 29.86
C LYS A 276 29.04 -19.46 28.41
N LEU A 277 27.94 -18.96 27.83
CA LEU A 277 27.62 -19.19 26.42
C LEU A 277 28.69 -18.54 25.49
N LEU A 278 29.35 -17.50 25.93
CA LEU A 278 30.42 -16.84 25.16
C LEU A 278 31.69 -17.67 25.01
N GLU A 279 31.85 -18.70 25.87
CA GLU A 279 32.98 -19.63 25.80
C GLU A 279 32.74 -20.78 24.80
N ASP A 280 31.48 -21.02 24.42
CA ASP A 280 31.08 -22.05 23.46
C ASP A 280 31.19 -21.53 22.02
N ASP A 281 31.99 -22.21 21.19
CA ASP A 281 32.24 -21.82 19.79
C ASP A 281 30.97 -21.66 18.94
N ARG A 282 29.89 -22.37 19.31
CA ARG A 282 28.59 -22.27 18.62
C ARG A 282 27.90 -20.92 18.82
N PHE A 283 28.28 -20.15 19.85
CA PHE A 283 27.65 -18.87 20.21
C PHE A 283 28.54 -17.66 19.89
N LYS A 284 29.85 -17.83 19.68
CA LYS A 284 30.84 -16.74 19.60
C LYS A 284 30.57 -15.72 18.50
N THR A 285 30.19 -16.18 17.31
CA THR A 285 29.96 -15.29 16.17
C THR A 285 28.57 -15.50 15.58
N ASN A 286 28.03 -14.49 14.90
CA ASN A 286 26.77 -14.65 14.20
C ASN A 286 26.80 -15.82 13.21
N ALA A 287 27.89 -16.00 12.47
CA ALA A 287 28.05 -17.13 11.54
C ALA A 287 27.95 -18.48 12.26
N SER A 288 28.62 -18.62 13.42
CA SER A 288 28.54 -19.84 14.24
C SER A 288 27.13 -20.08 14.76
N ARG A 289 26.43 -19.02 15.22
CA ARG A 289 25.05 -19.13 15.70
C ARG A 289 24.08 -19.49 14.58
N VAL A 290 24.26 -18.93 13.38
CA VAL A 290 23.44 -19.31 12.19
C VAL A 290 23.64 -20.78 11.85
N SER A 291 24.90 -21.27 11.81
CA SER A 291 25.22 -22.68 11.51
C SER A 291 24.72 -23.66 12.58
N ASN A 292 24.52 -23.19 13.83
CA ASN A 292 24.02 -23.98 14.95
C ASN A 292 22.63 -23.53 15.43
N ARG A 293 21.82 -22.96 14.54
CA ARG A 293 20.55 -22.30 14.81
C ARG A 293 19.62 -23.06 15.77
N GLU A 294 19.35 -24.32 15.49
CA GLU A 294 18.44 -25.13 16.31
C GLU A 294 18.92 -25.23 17.76
N HIS A 295 20.22 -25.52 17.94
CA HIS A 295 20.80 -25.63 19.27
C HIS A 295 20.78 -24.29 20.01
N VAL A 296 21.23 -23.24 19.37
CA VAL A 296 21.25 -21.85 19.91
C VAL A 296 19.85 -21.44 20.32
N THR A 297 18.87 -21.59 19.42
CA THR A 297 17.47 -21.24 19.69
C THR A 297 16.90 -21.99 20.87
N LYS A 298 17.17 -23.31 20.95
CA LYS A 298 16.71 -24.16 22.08
C LYS A 298 17.26 -23.67 23.42
N VAL A 299 18.56 -23.36 23.49
CA VAL A 299 19.17 -22.84 24.71
C VAL A 299 18.61 -21.50 25.10
N LEU A 300 18.52 -20.56 24.15
CA LEU A 300 18.03 -19.22 24.42
C LEU A 300 16.54 -19.19 24.80
N ASN A 301 15.71 -20.08 24.26
CA ASN A 301 14.31 -20.25 24.68
C ASN A 301 14.20 -20.60 26.18
N GLU A 302 15.08 -21.48 26.71
CA GLU A 302 15.07 -21.80 28.15
C GLU A 302 15.54 -20.59 29.01
N VAL A 303 16.39 -19.74 28.47
CA VAL A 303 16.82 -18.52 29.14
C VAL A 303 15.67 -17.52 29.20
N THR A 304 15.01 -17.28 28.06
CA THR A 304 13.94 -16.24 27.98
C THR A 304 12.67 -16.64 28.74
N LYS A 305 12.37 -17.92 28.91
CA LYS A 305 11.26 -18.43 29.74
C LYS A 305 11.39 -18.10 31.24
N ARG A 306 12.55 -17.66 31.71
CA ARG A 306 12.79 -17.40 33.15
C ARG A 306 12.12 -16.12 33.66
N LYS A 307 11.76 -15.19 32.79
CA LYS A 307 11.12 -13.91 33.15
C LYS A 307 9.87 -13.69 32.29
N THR A 308 9.02 -12.80 32.76
CA THR A 308 7.85 -12.31 32.02
C THR A 308 8.26 -11.44 30.83
N SER A 309 7.35 -11.27 29.88
CA SER A 309 7.53 -10.37 28.74
C SER A 309 7.89 -8.96 29.19
N ASN A 310 7.16 -8.42 30.18
CA ASN A 310 7.39 -7.06 30.68
C ASN A 310 8.76 -6.90 31.35
N GLU A 311 9.20 -7.88 32.12
CA GLU A 311 10.52 -7.85 32.74
C GLU A 311 11.61 -7.84 31.67
N TRP A 312 11.54 -8.73 30.67
CA TRP A 312 12.49 -8.76 29.57
C TRP A 312 12.52 -7.46 28.79
N LEU A 313 11.36 -6.94 28.37
CA LEU A 313 11.28 -5.70 27.59
C LEU A 313 11.93 -4.53 28.35
N SER A 314 11.62 -4.37 29.64
CA SER A 314 12.19 -3.30 30.47
C SER A 314 13.71 -3.39 30.61
N GLU A 315 14.26 -4.60 30.79
CA GLU A 315 15.71 -4.82 30.94
C GLU A 315 16.46 -4.67 29.62
N LEU A 316 15.92 -5.24 28.53
CA LEU A 316 16.51 -5.19 27.19
C LEU A 316 16.55 -3.76 26.64
N GLU A 317 15.49 -2.98 26.86
CA GLU A 317 15.46 -1.54 26.48
C GLU A 317 16.55 -0.74 27.20
N LYS A 318 16.71 -0.93 28.53
CA LYS A 318 17.78 -0.28 29.31
C LYS A 318 19.18 -0.65 28.83
N ALA A 319 19.34 -1.90 28.40
CA ALA A 319 20.60 -2.41 27.84
C ALA A 319 20.80 -2.01 26.36
N LYS A 320 19.85 -1.30 25.75
CA LYS A 320 19.85 -0.93 24.32
C LYS A 320 19.96 -2.15 23.40
N ILE A 321 19.24 -3.20 23.71
CA ILE A 321 19.08 -4.41 22.91
C ILE A 321 17.73 -4.36 22.22
N GLY A 322 17.70 -4.59 20.90
CA GLY A 322 16.48 -4.56 20.11
C GLY A 322 15.46 -5.60 20.58
N CYS A 323 14.30 -5.14 21.03
CA CYS A 323 13.20 -5.98 21.47
C CYS A 323 11.86 -5.29 21.27
N GLY A 324 10.78 -6.04 21.31
CA GLY A 324 9.42 -5.49 21.25
C GLY A 324 8.35 -6.51 21.57
N PRO A 325 7.16 -6.05 21.99
CA PRO A 325 5.98 -6.91 22.14
C PRO A 325 5.41 -7.31 20.78
N ILE A 326 4.55 -8.33 20.77
CA ILE A 326 3.74 -8.69 19.60
C ILE A 326 2.35 -8.10 19.82
N ASN A 327 2.12 -6.94 19.21
CA ASN A 327 0.90 -6.15 19.38
C ASN A 327 -0.23 -6.67 18.47
N ASN A 328 -1.45 -6.73 19.01
CA ASN A 328 -2.66 -6.77 18.21
C ASN A 328 -3.03 -5.36 17.74
N LEU A 329 -4.06 -5.21 16.88
CA LEU A 329 -4.43 -3.91 16.32
C LEU A 329 -4.90 -2.91 17.39
N SER A 330 -5.54 -3.37 18.47
CA SER A 330 -5.90 -2.50 19.60
C SER A 330 -4.65 -1.94 20.27
N ASP A 331 -3.64 -2.78 20.49
CA ASP A 331 -2.38 -2.35 21.11
C ASP A 331 -1.66 -1.34 20.21
N VAL A 332 -1.61 -1.60 18.88
CA VAL A 332 -0.99 -0.69 17.90
C VAL A 332 -1.64 0.70 17.95
N PHE A 333 -2.98 0.79 17.91
CA PHE A 333 -3.66 2.09 17.87
C PHE A 333 -3.73 2.80 19.23
N ASN A 334 -3.42 2.11 20.33
CA ASN A 334 -3.27 2.69 21.66
C ASN A 334 -1.79 2.91 22.06
N ASP A 335 -0.84 2.54 21.21
CA ASP A 335 0.58 2.73 21.46
C ASP A 335 0.94 4.22 21.55
N PRO A 336 1.64 4.66 22.62
CA PRO A 336 1.99 6.07 22.81
C PRO A 336 2.80 6.67 21.67
N HIS A 337 3.67 5.87 21.03
CA HIS A 337 4.46 6.34 19.89
C HIS A 337 3.58 6.53 18.65
N VAL A 338 2.69 5.57 18.34
CA VAL A 338 1.73 5.62 17.23
C VAL A 338 0.80 6.84 17.39
N ILE A 339 0.31 7.10 18.61
CA ILE A 339 -0.50 8.28 18.95
C ILE A 339 0.31 9.56 18.75
N SER A 340 1.52 9.64 19.33
CA SER A 340 2.42 10.79 19.18
C SER A 340 2.75 11.11 17.72
N ARG A 341 2.89 10.08 16.89
CA ARG A 341 3.12 10.19 15.44
C ARG A 341 1.86 10.53 14.65
N LYS A 342 0.70 10.62 15.31
CA LYS A 342 -0.61 10.92 14.69
C LYS A 342 -0.92 9.98 13.52
N MET A 343 -0.74 8.67 13.74
CA MET A 343 -0.96 7.67 12.69
C MET A 343 -2.43 7.32 12.48
N VAL A 344 -3.33 7.85 13.31
CA VAL A 344 -4.78 7.87 13.07
C VAL A 344 -5.20 9.32 12.89
N MET A 345 -6.04 9.56 11.89
CA MET A 345 -6.66 10.85 11.60
C MET A 345 -8.18 10.71 11.56
N GLU A 346 -8.86 11.82 11.69
CA GLU A 346 -10.32 11.90 11.67
C GLU A 346 -10.78 12.86 10.57
N MET A 347 -11.84 12.49 9.85
CA MET A 347 -12.47 13.33 8.83
C MET A 347 -13.99 13.27 9.00
N GLU A 348 -14.66 14.40 8.85
CA GLU A 348 -16.13 14.43 8.75
C GLU A 348 -16.58 13.68 7.50
N HIS A 349 -17.66 12.91 7.62
CA HIS A 349 -18.23 12.17 6.49
C HIS A 349 -19.75 12.08 6.61
N SER A 350 -20.48 12.42 5.54
CA SER A 350 -21.94 12.51 5.52
C SER A 350 -22.67 11.22 5.93
N LYS A 351 -22.04 10.06 5.75
CA LYS A 351 -22.63 8.75 6.11
C LYS A 351 -22.41 8.37 7.57
N THR A 352 -21.43 8.95 8.24
CA THR A 352 -21.15 8.66 9.66
C THR A 352 -21.75 9.68 10.63
N GLY A 353 -22.44 10.70 10.09
CA GLY A 353 -23.11 11.74 10.90
C GLY A 353 -22.15 12.58 11.73
N GLU A 354 -22.41 12.71 13.04
CA GLU A 354 -21.59 13.49 13.95
C GLU A 354 -20.28 12.78 14.33
N LYS A 355 -20.18 11.44 14.14
CA LYS A 355 -18.97 10.69 14.43
C LYS A 355 -17.98 10.81 13.28
N PRO A 356 -16.77 11.34 13.49
CA PRO A 356 -15.79 11.42 12.43
C PRO A 356 -15.34 10.03 11.97
N LEU A 357 -15.07 9.90 10.68
CA LEU A 357 -14.45 8.72 10.09
C LEU A 357 -12.98 8.65 10.48
N LYS A 358 -12.57 7.57 11.15
CA LYS A 358 -11.18 7.32 11.49
C LYS A 358 -10.45 6.62 10.34
N LEU A 359 -9.31 7.15 9.95
CA LEU A 359 -8.48 6.65 8.85
C LEU A 359 -7.01 6.55 9.30
N ILE A 360 -6.28 5.63 8.66
CA ILE A 360 -4.83 5.53 8.84
C ILE A 360 -4.16 6.70 8.13
N SER A 361 -3.35 7.47 8.84
CA SER A 361 -2.64 8.62 8.30
C SER A 361 -1.52 8.24 7.34
N ASN A 362 -1.11 9.18 6.50
CA ASN A 362 0.11 9.03 5.70
C ASN A 362 1.35 9.04 6.62
N PRO A 363 2.29 8.10 6.45
CA PRO A 363 3.49 8.03 7.29
C PRO A 363 4.55 9.09 6.96
N ILE A 364 4.46 9.74 5.80
CA ILE A 364 5.42 10.76 5.35
C ILE A 364 5.24 12.04 6.16
N LYS A 365 6.33 12.56 6.71
CA LYS A 365 6.36 13.82 7.47
C LYS A 365 7.35 14.76 6.81
N MET A 366 6.86 15.79 6.13
CA MET A 366 7.65 16.84 5.50
C MET A 366 7.42 18.17 6.22
N ASN A 367 8.49 18.94 6.43
CA ASN A 367 8.41 20.19 7.17
C ASN A 367 7.91 21.38 6.33
N GLU A 368 8.30 21.45 5.05
CA GLU A 368 7.95 22.54 4.14
C GLU A 368 6.62 22.31 3.40
N THR A 369 6.36 21.07 3.00
CA THR A 369 5.17 20.67 2.25
C THR A 369 4.48 19.49 2.93
N PRO A 370 3.90 19.70 4.11
CA PRO A 370 3.26 18.61 4.86
C PRO A 370 2.11 17.99 4.07
N VAL A 371 1.86 16.71 4.28
CA VAL A 371 0.70 16.04 3.71
C VAL A 371 -0.59 16.74 4.15
N SER A 372 -1.58 16.75 3.27
CA SER A 372 -2.88 17.39 3.52
C SER A 372 -4.04 16.42 3.30
N TYR A 373 -5.10 16.58 4.10
CA TYR A 373 -6.30 15.77 4.03
C TYR A 373 -7.48 16.69 3.74
N ARG A 374 -7.85 16.78 2.44
CA ARG A 374 -8.81 17.78 1.93
C ARG A 374 -10.22 17.22 1.78
N TYR A 375 -10.33 15.99 1.28
CA TYR A 375 -11.59 15.32 0.98
C TYR A 375 -11.65 13.97 1.69
N ALA A 376 -12.75 13.71 2.40
CA ALA A 376 -13.09 12.36 2.87
C ALA A 376 -13.31 11.42 1.66
N PRO A 377 -13.24 10.08 1.87
CA PRO A 377 -13.53 9.14 0.79
C PRO A 377 -14.90 9.41 0.16
N PRO A 378 -15.00 9.68 -1.15
CA PRO A 378 -16.23 10.21 -1.74
C PRO A 378 -17.31 9.14 -1.89
N LEU A 379 -18.58 9.55 -1.86
CA LEU A 379 -19.70 8.74 -2.32
C LEU A 379 -19.61 8.55 -3.85
N LEU A 380 -20.27 7.53 -4.37
CA LEU A 380 -20.30 7.24 -5.81
C LEU A 380 -20.88 8.43 -6.59
N GLY A 381 -20.09 9.00 -7.48
CA GLY A 381 -20.49 10.10 -8.34
C GLY A 381 -20.76 11.41 -7.61
N GLU A 382 -20.33 11.57 -6.37
CA GLU A 382 -20.58 12.73 -5.50
C GLU A 382 -20.24 14.06 -6.18
N HIS A 383 -19.16 14.08 -6.94
CA HIS A 383 -18.65 15.31 -7.56
C HIS A 383 -18.91 15.38 -9.07
N THR A 384 -19.77 14.48 -9.62
CA THR A 384 -20.01 14.41 -11.08
C THR A 384 -20.46 15.75 -11.65
N ASN A 385 -21.48 16.36 -11.05
CA ASN A 385 -22.05 17.64 -11.53
C ASN A 385 -21.01 18.78 -11.40
N GLU A 386 -20.33 18.85 -10.26
CA GLU A 386 -19.27 19.84 -9.98
C GLU A 386 -18.15 19.76 -11.02
N ILE A 387 -17.59 18.56 -11.24
CA ILE A 387 -16.48 18.35 -12.17
C ILE A 387 -16.88 18.70 -13.61
N LEU A 388 -18.05 18.27 -14.06
CA LEU A 388 -18.52 18.55 -15.42
C LEU A 388 -18.71 20.05 -15.66
N LYS A 389 -19.17 20.80 -14.67
CA LYS A 389 -19.28 22.26 -14.76
C LYS A 389 -17.92 22.96 -14.68
N ALA A 390 -17.12 22.61 -13.67
CA ALA A 390 -15.87 23.32 -13.40
C ALA A 390 -14.79 23.02 -14.44
N GLU A 391 -14.62 21.75 -14.82
CA GLU A 391 -13.52 21.33 -15.70
C GLU A 391 -13.90 21.39 -17.19
N LEU A 392 -15.18 21.17 -17.52
CA LEU A 392 -15.64 21.07 -18.91
C LEU A 392 -16.61 22.20 -19.34
N ASN A 393 -16.96 23.10 -18.43
CA ASN A 393 -17.92 24.22 -18.67
C ASN A 393 -19.26 23.74 -19.20
N LEU A 394 -19.74 22.53 -18.81
CA LEU A 394 -21.06 22.06 -19.25
C LEU A 394 -22.17 22.74 -18.45
N ASN A 395 -23.24 23.10 -19.17
CA ASN A 395 -24.45 23.62 -18.53
C ASN A 395 -25.38 22.51 -18.06
N GLU A 396 -26.46 22.89 -17.30
CA GLU A 396 -27.40 21.94 -16.72
C GLU A 396 -28.10 21.06 -17.77
N ASP A 397 -28.47 21.65 -18.93
CA ASP A 397 -29.17 20.89 -20.00
C ASP A 397 -28.25 19.82 -20.61
N GLN A 398 -26.97 20.12 -20.79
CA GLN A 398 -25.97 19.19 -21.30
C GLN A 398 -25.73 18.06 -20.28
N ILE A 399 -25.60 18.39 -19.01
CA ILE A 399 -25.42 17.39 -17.91
C ILE A 399 -26.66 16.51 -17.81
N LYS A 400 -27.85 17.09 -17.87
CA LYS A 400 -29.11 16.34 -17.88
C LYS A 400 -29.17 15.37 -19.06
N SER A 401 -28.84 15.84 -20.27
CA SER A 401 -28.80 14.98 -21.47
C SER A 401 -27.84 13.80 -21.30
N LEU A 402 -26.65 14.00 -20.72
CA LEU A 402 -25.70 12.90 -20.43
C LEU A 402 -26.27 11.92 -19.41
N LYS A 403 -26.99 12.40 -18.39
CA LYS A 403 -27.65 11.55 -17.39
C LYS A 403 -28.78 10.73 -18.00
N ASP A 404 -29.63 11.36 -18.81
CA ASP A 404 -30.77 10.72 -19.50
C ASP A 404 -30.29 9.60 -20.48
N LYS A 405 -29.11 9.76 -21.05
CA LYS A 405 -28.45 8.75 -21.89
C LYS A 405 -27.64 7.69 -21.11
N ASN A 406 -27.63 7.72 -19.79
CA ASN A 406 -26.82 6.85 -18.93
C ASN A 406 -25.28 6.93 -19.21
N ILE A 407 -24.79 8.06 -19.71
CA ILE A 407 -23.35 8.32 -19.86
C ILE A 407 -22.72 8.61 -18.50
N ILE A 408 -23.47 9.30 -17.65
CA ILE A 408 -23.11 9.65 -16.28
C ILE A 408 -24.22 9.25 -15.30
N TRP A 409 -23.87 9.12 -14.04
CA TRP A 409 -24.81 8.88 -12.96
C TRP A 409 -24.40 9.64 -11.71
N PHE A 410 -25.34 10.17 -10.96
CA PHE A 410 -25.18 10.71 -9.60
C PHE A 410 -26.56 10.80 -8.94
N LYS A 411 -26.56 10.71 -7.60
CA LYS A 411 -27.80 10.86 -6.78
C LYS A 411 -28.32 12.28 -6.81
#